data_89b1aa61fa0d2172accd22fca4f98c63
#
_entry.id   89b1aa61fa0d2172accd22fca4f98c63
#
_cell.length_a   1.000
_cell.length_b   1.000
_cell.length_c   1.000
_cell.angle_alpha   90.00
_cell.angle_beta   90.00
_cell.angle_gamma   90.00
#
_symmetry.space_group_name_H-M   'P 1'
#
loop_
_entity.id
_entity.type
_entity.pdbx_description
1 polymer ?
#
loop_
_entity_poly.entity_id
_entity_poly.type
_entity_poly.pdbx_seq_one_letter_code
_entity_poly.pdbx_strand_id
1 'polypeptide(L)'
;MTTDRRKLLAAMGALGAVGVMAPWAMAASKIKPGSKSVLIAVDVQNCFVEGGTLPVAKGSEVVPVINRISTAFENIVVTQDWHTKGHASFASAYDGKKPFETTKLSYGTQVLWPDHCVQGTKDAELHKDLSLPSAQLIIRKGYHPKVDSYSAFMEADAKTATGLSGYLKQRGIKTVFVTGLATDFCVAWTAMDARAAGFEVYVVEDACRAIDLNGSLAAAWKNMAAKGVKRIQSADIQVG
;
A
#
# COMPACT_ATOMS: atom_id res chain seq x y z
N MET A 1 -76.35 31.90 19.45
CA MET A 1 -76.22 33.04 20.38
C MET A 1 -74.79 33.34 20.55
N THR A 2 -74.35 34.35 19.85
CA THR A 2 -73.64 35.59 20.22
C THR A 2 -72.22 35.31 20.71
N THR A 3 -71.27 35.47 19.80
CA THR A 3 -70.29 36.59 19.74
C THR A 3 -69.62 36.98 21.04
N ASP A 4 -68.35 36.82 21.13
CA ASP A 4 -67.58 38.03 21.37
C ASP A 4 -66.11 37.90 20.78
N ARG A 5 -65.92 38.78 19.82
CA ARG A 5 -64.57 39.13 19.33
C ARG A 5 -64.03 40.23 20.23
N ARG A 6 -62.80 40.09 20.65
CA ARG A 6 -61.89 41.19 20.98
C ARG A 6 -60.99 40.78 22.14
N LYS A 7 -59.77 40.41 21.79
CA LYS A 7 -58.60 41.12 22.33
C LYS A 7 -57.36 40.67 21.55
N LEU A 8 -57.08 41.42 20.53
CA LEU A 8 -55.77 41.56 19.94
C LEU A 8 -54.95 42.38 20.94
N LEU A 9 -53.74 41.95 21.29
CA LEU A 9 -52.58 42.86 21.45
C LEU A 9 -51.39 42.11 22.08
N ALA A 10 -50.33 42.04 21.30
CA ALA A 10 -48.94 42.26 21.66
C ALA A 10 -48.29 41.30 22.68
N ALA A 11 -47.48 40.41 22.17
CA ALA A 11 -46.20 40.08 22.77
C ALA A 11 -45.17 39.96 21.65
N MET A 12 -44.44 41.03 21.42
CA MET A 12 -43.17 40.99 20.71
C MET A 12 -42.21 40.23 21.61
N GLY A 13 -41.96 38.94 21.29
CA GLY A 13 -41.02 38.10 21.97
C GLY A 13 -39.73 38.00 21.15
N ALA A 14 -38.63 38.21 21.78
CA ALA A 14 -37.28 38.24 21.29
C ALA A 14 -36.96 37.07 20.37
N LEU A 15 -36.52 37.36 19.15
CA LEU A 15 -35.75 36.42 18.30
C LEU A 15 -34.39 36.14 19.01
N GLY A 16 -34.34 35.06 19.77
CA GLY A 16 -33.12 34.46 20.19
C GLY A 16 -32.38 33.96 18.95
N ALA A 17 -31.29 34.59 18.57
CA ALA A 17 -30.35 34.08 17.60
C ALA A 17 -29.74 32.79 18.16
N VAL A 18 -30.28 31.64 17.76
CA VAL A 18 -29.61 30.36 17.95
C VAL A 18 -28.41 30.38 17.02
N GLY A 19 -27.27 30.79 17.58
CA GLY A 19 -25.98 30.64 16.90
C GLY A 19 -25.76 29.15 16.65
N VAL A 20 -25.93 28.75 15.37
CA VAL A 20 -25.46 27.46 14.91
C VAL A 20 -23.94 27.51 15.00
N MET A 21 -23.39 27.05 16.13
CA MET A 21 -21.97 26.77 16.23
C MET A 21 -21.69 25.65 15.21
N ALA A 22 -21.08 26.01 14.11
CA ALA A 22 -20.51 25.04 13.19
C ALA A 22 -19.60 24.13 14.02
N PRO A 23 -19.73 22.78 13.92
CA PRO A 23 -18.80 21.91 14.61
C PRO A 23 -17.40 22.23 14.06
N TRP A 24 -16.54 22.73 14.91
CA TRP A 24 -15.13 22.84 14.59
C TRP A 24 -14.66 21.41 14.34
N ALA A 25 -14.44 21.08 13.09
CA ALA A 25 -13.78 19.84 12.72
C ALA A 25 -12.39 19.93 13.39
N MET A 26 -12.23 19.24 14.50
CA MET A 26 -10.91 19.04 15.08
C MET A 26 -10.09 18.36 14.00
N ALA A 27 -9.10 19.07 13.45
CA ALA A 27 -8.15 18.46 12.55
C ALA A 27 -7.58 17.23 13.24
N ALA A 28 -7.75 16.07 12.65
CA ALA A 28 -7.19 14.85 13.20
C ALA A 28 -5.68 15.07 13.40
N SER A 29 -5.18 14.72 14.59
CA SER A 29 -3.76 14.87 14.87
C SER A 29 -2.96 14.01 13.89
N LYS A 30 -1.95 14.61 13.24
CA LYS A 30 -1.08 13.89 12.31
C LYS A 30 -0.35 12.76 13.03
N ILE A 31 -0.15 11.67 12.32
CA ILE A 31 0.62 10.53 12.80
C ILE A 31 2.10 10.93 12.76
N LYS A 32 2.76 10.88 13.91
CA LYS A 32 4.21 11.08 14.02
C LYS A 32 4.88 9.70 14.09
N PRO A 33 5.58 9.25 13.03
CA PRO A 33 6.36 8.04 13.11
C PRO A 33 7.47 8.17 14.17
N GLY A 34 7.63 7.14 14.99
CA GLY A 34 8.68 7.10 16.00
C GLY A 34 9.74 6.05 15.66
N SER A 35 10.74 5.88 16.52
CA SER A 35 11.84 4.92 16.35
C SER A 35 11.41 3.46 16.19
N LYS A 36 10.17 3.13 16.59
CA LYS A 36 9.56 1.80 16.42
C LYS A 36 8.66 1.70 15.17
N SER A 37 8.72 2.69 14.29
CA SER A 37 8.01 2.69 13.01
C SER A 37 9.00 2.43 11.86
N VAL A 38 8.52 1.74 10.82
CA VAL A 38 9.27 1.51 9.57
C VAL A 38 8.42 1.92 8.37
N LEU A 39 9.04 2.58 7.40
CA LEU A 39 8.50 2.76 6.06
C LEU A 39 8.99 1.62 5.17
N ILE A 40 8.07 0.94 4.47
CA ILE A 40 8.40 -0.04 3.44
C ILE A 40 8.01 0.54 2.09
N ALA A 41 9.01 0.79 1.23
CA ALA A 41 8.82 1.17 -0.15
C ALA A 41 8.81 -0.10 -1.01
N VAL A 42 7.61 -0.53 -1.43
CA VAL A 42 7.41 -1.80 -2.12
C VAL A 42 7.61 -1.61 -3.62
N ASP A 43 8.59 -2.30 -4.18
CA ASP A 43 8.81 -2.54 -5.61
C ASP A 43 8.71 -1.28 -6.49
N VAL A 44 9.31 -0.18 -6.04
CA VAL A 44 9.39 1.05 -6.84
C VAL A 44 10.53 0.88 -7.85
N GLN A 45 10.28 0.03 -8.87
CA GLN A 45 11.25 -0.43 -9.87
C GLN A 45 10.86 0.03 -11.27
N ASN A 46 11.83 0.02 -12.21
CA ASN A 46 11.59 0.43 -13.58
C ASN A 46 10.55 -0.45 -14.29
N CYS A 47 10.46 -1.74 -13.96
CA CYS A 47 9.46 -2.66 -14.51
C CYS A 47 8.01 -2.24 -14.24
N PHE A 48 7.75 -1.56 -13.11
CA PHE A 48 6.40 -1.20 -12.66
C PHE A 48 6.00 0.26 -12.93
N VAL A 49 6.87 1.03 -13.53
CA VAL A 49 6.54 2.41 -13.92
C VAL A 49 6.33 2.52 -15.43
N GLU A 50 5.93 3.68 -15.91
CA GLU A 50 5.67 3.95 -17.33
C GLU A 50 6.90 3.60 -18.18
N GLY A 51 6.69 2.78 -19.21
CA GLY A 51 7.75 2.28 -20.07
C GLY A 51 8.43 0.99 -19.59
N GLY A 52 8.08 0.48 -18.43
CA GLY A 52 8.52 -0.82 -17.93
C GLY A 52 7.74 -2.00 -18.54
N THR A 53 8.12 -3.21 -18.18
CA THR A 53 7.56 -4.46 -18.76
C THR A 53 6.21 -4.88 -18.17
N LEU A 54 5.87 -4.40 -16.96
CA LEU A 54 4.55 -4.55 -16.32
C LEU A 54 4.11 -3.21 -15.73
N PRO A 55 3.84 -2.19 -16.56
CA PRO A 55 3.64 -0.84 -16.09
C PRO A 55 2.32 -0.69 -15.32
N VAL A 56 2.41 -0.10 -14.15
CA VAL A 56 1.27 0.37 -13.36
C VAL A 56 0.93 1.79 -13.81
N ALA A 57 -0.35 2.06 -14.08
CA ALA A 57 -0.78 3.39 -14.50
C ALA A 57 -0.38 4.45 -13.47
N LYS A 58 0.32 5.49 -13.91
CA LYS A 58 0.85 6.55 -13.04
C LYS A 58 1.80 6.04 -11.95
N GLY A 59 2.52 4.96 -12.22
CA GLY A 59 3.40 4.31 -11.25
C GLY A 59 4.48 5.23 -10.72
N SER A 60 5.07 6.06 -11.58
CA SER A 60 6.11 7.02 -11.20
C SER A 60 5.63 8.15 -10.25
N GLU A 61 4.32 8.43 -10.19
CA GLU A 61 3.78 9.47 -9.29
C GLU A 61 3.97 9.13 -7.81
N VAL A 62 4.20 7.86 -7.45
CA VAL A 62 4.46 7.47 -6.06
C VAL A 62 5.82 7.98 -5.55
N VAL A 63 6.79 8.15 -6.46
CA VAL A 63 8.19 8.47 -6.12
C VAL A 63 8.32 9.76 -5.32
N PRO A 64 7.82 10.93 -5.78
CA PRO A 64 7.96 12.17 -5.01
C PRO A 64 7.21 12.12 -3.67
N VAL A 65 6.10 11.36 -3.58
CA VAL A 65 5.34 11.21 -2.33
C VAL A 65 6.16 10.40 -1.34
N ILE A 66 6.72 9.26 -1.75
CA ILE A 66 7.57 8.40 -0.92
C ILE A 66 8.81 9.14 -0.46
N ASN A 67 9.51 9.82 -1.37
CA ASN A 67 10.70 10.62 -1.02
C ASN A 67 10.37 11.65 0.06
N ARG A 68 9.26 12.36 -0.07
CA ARG A 68 8.83 13.37 0.89
C ARG A 68 8.52 12.78 2.27
N ILE A 69 7.71 11.72 2.32
CA ILE A 69 7.30 11.16 3.63
C ILE A 69 8.43 10.37 4.29
N SER A 70 9.39 9.85 3.53
CA SER A 70 10.51 9.07 4.06
C SER A 70 11.34 9.83 5.08
N THR A 71 11.39 11.16 4.99
CA THR A 71 12.13 12.02 5.92
C THR A 71 11.58 11.98 7.37
N ALA A 72 10.34 11.48 7.54
CA ALA A 72 9.74 11.29 8.86
C ALA A 72 10.13 9.96 9.53
N PHE A 73 10.86 9.07 8.84
CA PHE A 73 11.16 7.72 9.30
C PHE A 73 12.64 7.52 9.58
N GLU A 74 12.95 6.99 10.75
CA GLU A 74 14.29 6.53 11.10
C GLU A 74 14.61 5.16 10.47
N ASN A 75 13.60 4.31 10.25
CA ASN A 75 13.77 2.98 9.67
C ASN A 75 13.05 2.91 8.33
N ILE A 76 13.80 2.52 7.29
CA ILE A 76 13.29 2.38 5.93
C ILE A 76 13.77 1.04 5.36
N VAL A 77 12.84 0.32 4.76
CA VAL A 77 13.09 -0.92 4.01
C VAL A 77 12.59 -0.72 2.59
N VAL A 78 13.34 -1.19 1.62
CA VAL A 78 12.93 -1.21 0.21
C VAL A 78 12.75 -2.66 -0.22
N THR A 79 11.81 -2.94 -1.11
CA THR A 79 11.71 -4.27 -1.71
C THR A 79 11.99 -4.22 -3.20
N GLN A 80 12.41 -5.36 -3.74
CA GLN A 80 12.57 -5.59 -5.18
C GLN A 80 11.97 -6.94 -5.56
N ASP A 81 11.07 -6.95 -6.54
CA ASP A 81 10.83 -8.16 -7.33
C ASP A 81 12.11 -8.53 -8.06
N TRP A 82 12.47 -9.82 -8.00
CA TRP A 82 13.78 -10.28 -8.46
C TRP A 82 13.67 -11.64 -9.11
N HIS A 83 12.90 -11.71 -10.19
CA HIS A 83 12.53 -12.97 -10.85
C HIS A 83 13.68 -13.55 -11.66
N THR A 84 13.81 -14.88 -11.64
CA THR A 84 14.69 -15.59 -12.57
C THR A 84 14.14 -15.54 -13.99
N LYS A 85 15.00 -15.63 -14.99
CA LYS A 85 14.55 -15.86 -16.37
C LYS A 85 13.69 -17.13 -16.44
N GLY A 86 12.54 -17.07 -17.09
CA GLY A 86 11.59 -18.19 -17.21
C GLY A 86 10.89 -18.55 -15.90
N HIS A 87 10.69 -17.57 -15.02
CA HIS A 87 10.02 -17.76 -13.73
C HIS A 87 8.60 -18.33 -13.90
N ALA A 88 8.17 -19.17 -12.94
CA ALA A 88 6.86 -19.86 -13.00
C ALA A 88 5.64 -18.92 -12.98
N SER A 89 5.79 -17.67 -12.62
CA SER A 89 4.72 -16.65 -12.71
C SER A 89 4.62 -16.00 -14.09
N PHE A 90 5.50 -16.29 -15.02
CA PHE A 90 5.48 -15.67 -16.34
C PHE A 90 4.64 -16.46 -17.33
N ALA A 91 3.85 -15.76 -18.15
CA ALA A 91 3.08 -16.39 -19.21
C ALA A 91 3.97 -17.10 -20.23
N SER A 92 5.15 -16.56 -20.49
CA SER A 92 6.16 -17.13 -21.41
C SER A 92 6.71 -18.50 -20.98
N ALA A 93 6.52 -18.89 -19.70
CA ALA A 93 6.92 -20.20 -19.21
C ALA A 93 5.94 -21.34 -19.60
N TYR A 94 4.82 -21.02 -20.27
CA TYR A 94 3.76 -21.97 -20.60
C TYR A 94 3.31 -21.81 -22.04
N ASP A 95 3.33 -22.91 -22.81
CA ASP A 95 2.89 -22.90 -24.19
C ASP A 95 1.43 -22.45 -24.33
N GLY A 96 1.19 -21.49 -25.23
CA GLY A 96 -0.13 -20.97 -25.55
C GLY A 96 -0.78 -20.05 -24.51
N LYS A 97 -0.12 -19.82 -23.39
CA LYS A 97 -0.61 -18.91 -22.36
C LYS A 97 -0.29 -17.45 -22.69
N LYS A 98 -1.18 -16.56 -22.21
CA LYS A 98 -1.03 -15.10 -22.33
C LYS A 98 -0.95 -14.44 -20.97
N PRO A 99 -0.32 -13.27 -20.87
CA PRO A 99 -0.35 -12.46 -19.64
C PRO A 99 -1.80 -12.25 -19.14
N PHE A 100 -1.94 -12.23 -17.82
CA PHE A 100 -3.20 -12.08 -17.07
C PHE A 100 -4.13 -13.29 -17.08
N GLU A 101 -3.79 -14.36 -17.79
CA GLU A 101 -4.43 -15.66 -17.60
C GLU A 101 -3.99 -16.28 -16.25
N THR A 102 -4.58 -17.41 -15.89
CA THR A 102 -4.20 -18.13 -14.67
C THR A 102 -3.71 -19.53 -14.98
N THR A 103 -2.89 -20.06 -14.07
CA THR A 103 -2.49 -21.47 -14.04
C THR A 103 -2.58 -22.02 -12.62
N LYS A 104 -2.51 -23.33 -12.48
CA LYS A 104 -2.42 -24.02 -11.17
C LYS A 104 -0.98 -24.39 -10.88
N LEU A 105 -0.45 -23.88 -9.77
CA LEU A 105 0.87 -24.25 -9.25
C LEU A 105 0.70 -25.00 -7.92
N SER A 106 1.79 -25.50 -7.36
CA SER A 106 1.76 -26.29 -6.12
C SER A 106 1.18 -25.54 -4.91
N TYR A 107 1.24 -24.21 -4.93
CA TYR A 107 0.76 -23.32 -3.87
C TYR A 107 -0.61 -22.68 -4.16
N GLY A 108 -1.22 -22.98 -5.31
CA GLY A 108 -2.56 -22.48 -5.63
C GLY A 108 -2.72 -21.94 -7.03
N THR A 109 -3.67 -21.05 -7.21
CA THR A 109 -3.90 -20.35 -8.49
C THR A 109 -2.93 -19.18 -8.63
N GLN A 110 -2.15 -19.17 -9.71
CA GLN A 110 -1.21 -18.12 -10.07
C GLN A 110 -1.74 -17.31 -11.24
N VAL A 111 -1.73 -15.99 -11.13
CA VAL A 111 -1.89 -15.08 -12.26
C VAL A 111 -0.58 -15.09 -13.05
N LEU A 112 -0.66 -15.26 -14.36
CA LEU A 112 0.48 -15.24 -15.23
C LEU A 112 0.77 -13.81 -15.69
N TRP A 113 1.97 -13.36 -15.46
CA TRP A 113 2.43 -12.01 -15.78
C TRP A 113 3.25 -11.96 -17.06
N PRO A 114 3.40 -10.79 -17.70
CA PRO A 114 4.52 -10.56 -18.62
C PRO A 114 5.84 -10.83 -17.91
N ASP A 115 6.89 -11.16 -18.63
CA ASP A 115 8.23 -11.21 -18.06
C ASP A 115 8.60 -9.81 -17.54
N HIS A 116 8.88 -9.70 -16.25
CA HIS A 116 9.16 -8.43 -15.60
C HIS A 116 10.18 -8.60 -14.49
N CYS A 117 10.83 -7.52 -14.11
CA CYS A 117 11.80 -7.49 -13.00
C CYS A 117 12.80 -8.65 -13.02
N VAL A 118 13.26 -9.06 -14.21
CA VAL A 118 14.22 -10.16 -14.37
C VAL A 118 15.57 -9.76 -13.78
N GLN A 119 16.14 -10.64 -12.97
CA GLN A 119 17.40 -10.43 -12.27
C GLN A 119 18.51 -9.89 -13.18
N GLY A 120 19.23 -8.86 -12.72
CA GLY A 120 20.35 -8.27 -13.41
C GLY A 120 19.98 -7.40 -14.61
N THR A 121 18.70 -7.19 -14.91
CA THR A 121 18.27 -6.26 -15.96
C THR A 121 18.03 -4.86 -15.41
N LYS A 122 18.13 -3.84 -16.27
CA LYS A 122 17.76 -2.46 -15.93
C LYS A 122 16.29 -2.34 -15.51
N ASP A 123 15.43 -3.19 -16.04
CA ASP A 123 14.00 -3.27 -15.71
C ASP A 123 13.79 -3.61 -14.22
N ALA A 124 14.63 -4.46 -13.65
CA ALA A 124 14.58 -4.85 -12.23
C ALA A 124 15.25 -3.84 -11.28
N GLU A 125 15.91 -2.79 -11.78
CA GLU A 125 16.50 -1.77 -10.93
C GLU A 125 15.43 -0.90 -10.27
N LEU A 126 15.76 -0.34 -9.10
CA LEU A 126 14.93 0.67 -8.45
C LEU A 126 14.85 1.92 -9.34
N HIS A 127 13.73 2.60 -9.28
CA HIS A 127 13.51 3.84 -10.03
C HIS A 127 14.59 4.87 -9.68
N LYS A 128 15.21 5.47 -10.70
CA LYS A 128 16.37 6.37 -10.55
C LYS A 128 16.13 7.59 -9.65
N ASP A 129 14.88 8.05 -9.57
CA ASP A 129 14.50 9.21 -8.77
C ASP A 129 13.97 8.82 -7.36
N LEU A 130 13.95 7.51 -7.02
CA LEU A 130 13.64 7.06 -5.67
C LEU A 130 14.87 7.34 -4.78
N SER A 131 14.74 8.34 -3.93
CA SER A 131 15.82 8.81 -3.05
C SER A 131 15.54 8.45 -1.59
N LEU A 132 16.06 7.32 -1.16
CA LEU A 132 15.93 6.79 0.20
C LEU A 132 17.32 6.48 0.80
N PRO A 133 18.18 7.51 0.98
CA PRO A 133 19.58 7.29 1.38
C PRO A 133 19.73 6.66 2.77
N SER A 134 18.72 6.78 3.62
CA SER A 134 18.68 6.17 4.96
C SER A 134 18.08 4.76 4.99
N ALA A 135 17.75 4.17 3.83
CA ALA A 135 17.26 2.79 3.80
C ALA A 135 18.32 1.81 4.30
N GLN A 136 17.95 0.98 5.28
CA GLN A 136 18.90 0.05 5.92
C GLN A 136 18.86 -1.35 5.31
N LEU A 137 17.80 -1.68 4.55
CA LEU A 137 17.61 -3.04 4.02
C LEU A 137 16.91 -2.99 2.67
N ILE A 138 17.40 -3.81 1.74
CA ILE A 138 16.69 -4.14 0.50
C ILE A 138 16.32 -5.62 0.59
N ILE A 139 15.02 -5.93 0.57
CA ILE A 139 14.50 -7.29 0.49
C ILE A 139 14.19 -7.62 -0.97
N ARG A 140 14.84 -8.63 -1.49
CA ARG A 140 14.51 -9.22 -2.79
C ARG A 140 13.53 -10.36 -2.59
N LYS A 141 12.48 -10.40 -3.39
CA LYS A 141 11.43 -11.41 -3.35
C LYS A 141 11.15 -12.00 -4.74
N GLY A 142 10.48 -13.13 -4.82
CA GLY A 142 10.19 -13.80 -6.10
C GLY A 142 11.42 -14.31 -6.83
N TYR A 143 12.51 -14.61 -6.12
CA TYR A 143 13.75 -15.14 -6.72
C TYR A 143 13.76 -16.66 -6.83
N HIS A 144 12.82 -17.36 -6.22
CA HIS A 144 12.67 -18.80 -6.38
C HIS A 144 11.99 -19.12 -7.71
N PRO A 145 12.59 -19.91 -8.61
CA PRO A 145 12.08 -20.03 -9.97
C PRO A 145 10.69 -20.68 -10.09
N LYS A 146 10.22 -21.34 -9.03
CA LYS A 146 8.94 -22.09 -9.01
C LYS A 146 7.88 -21.51 -8.05
N VAL A 147 8.22 -20.48 -7.31
CA VAL A 147 7.32 -19.87 -6.31
C VAL A 147 7.33 -18.35 -6.49
N ASP A 148 6.16 -17.77 -6.68
CA ASP A 148 6.01 -16.32 -6.78
C ASP A 148 6.01 -15.67 -5.39
N SER A 149 6.16 -14.36 -5.32
CA SER A 149 6.15 -13.62 -4.07
C SER A 149 5.58 -12.21 -4.26
N TYR A 150 4.35 -12.01 -3.82
CA TYR A 150 3.81 -10.65 -3.72
C TYR A 150 4.24 -9.97 -2.41
N SER A 151 4.22 -10.71 -1.31
CA SER A 151 4.53 -10.17 0.01
C SER A 151 6.03 -10.00 0.25
N ALA A 152 6.39 -8.89 0.90
CA ALA A 152 7.74 -8.69 1.43
C ALA A 152 8.05 -9.58 2.64
N PHE A 153 7.09 -10.30 3.20
CA PHE A 153 7.25 -11.13 4.39
C PHE A 153 7.30 -12.62 4.09
N MET A 154 6.48 -13.08 3.14
CA MET A 154 6.29 -14.50 2.86
C MET A 154 6.07 -14.71 1.37
N GLU A 155 6.64 -15.76 0.81
CA GLU A 155 6.37 -16.14 -0.58
C GLU A 155 4.98 -16.79 -0.73
N ALA A 156 4.50 -16.93 -1.96
CA ALA A 156 3.15 -17.39 -2.27
C ALA A 156 2.84 -18.81 -1.79
N ASP A 157 3.86 -19.60 -1.47
CA ASP A 157 3.72 -20.94 -0.87
C ASP A 157 3.30 -20.92 0.60
N ALA A 158 3.22 -19.76 1.23
CA ALA A 158 2.93 -19.54 2.64
C ALA A 158 3.86 -20.30 3.61
N LYS A 159 5.05 -20.66 3.18
CA LYS A 159 6.06 -21.42 3.94
C LYS A 159 7.41 -20.73 3.93
N THR A 160 7.80 -20.16 2.80
CA THR A 160 9.10 -19.54 2.61
C THR A 160 9.09 -18.11 3.08
N ALA A 161 9.73 -17.84 4.21
CA ALA A 161 9.86 -16.48 4.76
C ALA A 161 11.01 -15.73 4.07
N THR A 162 10.83 -14.45 3.80
CA THR A 162 11.88 -13.57 3.26
C THR A 162 12.93 -13.18 4.31
N GLY A 163 12.59 -13.33 5.60
CA GLY A 163 13.42 -12.87 6.72
C GLY A 163 13.01 -11.48 7.25
N LEU A 164 12.19 -10.72 6.54
CA LEU A 164 11.82 -9.36 6.95
C LEU A 164 11.15 -9.30 8.33
N SER A 165 10.25 -10.24 8.63
CA SER A 165 9.58 -10.28 9.95
C SER A 165 10.58 -10.39 11.10
N GLY A 166 11.59 -11.26 10.97
CA GLY A 166 12.65 -11.44 11.95
C GLY A 166 13.49 -10.17 12.12
N TYR A 167 13.90 -9.56 11.01
CA TYR A 167 14.65 -8.31 11.01
C TYR A 167 13.90 -7.19 11.75
N LEU A 168 12.62 -6.98 11.42
CA LEU A 168 11.82 -5.91 12.04
C LEU A 168 11.59 -6.17 13.53
N LYS A 169 11.29 -7.41 13.92
CA LYS A 169 11.09 -7.79 15.33
C LYS A 169 12.36 -7.60 16.15
N GLN A 170 13.51 -7.97 15.62
CA GLN A 170 14.80 -7.83 16.29
C GLN A 170 15.17 -6.35 16.51
N ARG A 171 14.74 -5.46 15.61
CA ARG A 171 14.87 -4.00 15.76
C ARG A 171 13.79 -3.36 16.66
N GLY A 172 12.88 -4.14 17.22
CA GLY A 172 11.81 -3.66 18.09
C GLY A 172 10.71 -2.88 17.37
N ILE A 173 10.62 -3.00 16.02
CA ILE A 173 9.57 -2.34 15.23
C ILE A 173 8.19 -2.84 15.67
N LYS A 174 7.23 -1.93 15.74
CA LYS A 174 5.84 -2.20 16.12
C LYS A 174 4.86 -1.77 15.04
N THR A 175 5.20 -0.72 14.28
CA THR A 175 4.32 -0.10 13.30
C THR A 175 4.97 -0.09 11.92
N VAL A 176 4.24 -0.54 10.92
CA VAL A 176 4.68 -0.64 9.52
C VAL A 176 3.82 0.29 8.67
N PHE A 177 4.48 1.14 7.89
CA PHE A 177 3.85 1.97 6.86
C PHE A 177 4.24 1.42 5.50
N VAL A 178 3.26 1.06 4.68
CA VAL A 178 3.48 0.43 3.37
C VAL A 178 3.13 1.42 2.27
N THR A 179 4.01 1.53 1.29
CA THR A 179 3.89 2.37 0.08
C THR A 179 4.36 1.60 -1.13
N GLY A 180 4.16 2.11 -2.33
CA GLY A 180 4.75 1.57 -3.57
C GLY A 180 3.76 0.86 -4.47
N LEU A 181 4.21 -0.17 -5.16
CA LEU A 181 3.54 -0.81 -6.31
C LEU A 181 3.43 -2.33 -6.13
N ALA A 182 2.36 -2.98 -6.64
CA ALA A 182 1.08 -2.38 -6.92
C ALA A 182 0.16 -2.55 -5.70
N THR A 183 -0.75 -1.57 -5.49
CA THR A 183 -1.66 -1.53 -4.32
C THR A 183 -2.38 -2.85 -4.10
N ASP A 184 -2.90 -3.45 -5.15
CA ASP A 184 -3.77 -4.63 -5.15
C ASP A 184 -3.02 -5.96 -5.14
N PHE A 185 -1.70 -5.93 -5.29
CA PHE A 185 -0.82 -7.11 -5.23
C PHE A 185 0.25 -6.94 -4.15
N CYS A 186 1.46 -6.54 -4.50
CA CYS A 186 2.59 -6.56 -3.58
C CYS A 186 2.38 -5.71 -2.33
N VAL A 187 1.75 -4.53 -2.44
CA VAL A 187 1.42 -3.68 -1.29
C VAL A 187 0.39 -4.35 -0.38
N ALA A 188 -0.73 -4.84 -0.94
CA ALA A 188 -1.79 -5.48 -0.15
C ALA A 188 -1.31 -6.74 0.56
N TRP A 189 -0.59 -7.63 -0.14
CA TRP A 189 -0.06 -8.86 0.47
C TRP A 189 0.98 -8.54 1.56
N THR A 190 1.89 -7.59 1.31
CA THR A 190 2.85 -7.10 2.31
C THR A 190 2.14 -6.57 3.55
N ALA A 191 1.11 -5.73 3.38
CA ALA A 191 0.35 -5.15 4.48
C ALA A 191 -0.40 -6.21 5.29
N MET A 192 -1.04 -7.16 4.61
CA MET A 192 -1.79 -8.25 5.28
C MET A 192 -0.87 -9.19 6.04
N ASP A 193 0.29 -9.54 5.50
CA ASP A 193 1.25 -10.41 6.16
C ASP A 193 1.97 -9.70 7.31
N ALA A 194 2.22 -8.39 7.20
CA ALA A 194 2.70 -7.59 8.31
C ALA A 194 1.70 -7.62 9.49
N ARG A 195 0.39 -7.52 9.21
CA ARG A 195 -0.65 -7.70 10.24
C ARG A 195 -0.62 -9.10 10.85
N ALA A 196 -0.53 -10.13 10.04
CA ALA A 196 -0.44 -11.51 10.49
C ALA A 196 0.81 -11.76 11.36
N ALA A 197 1.91 -11.04 11.07
CA ALA A 197 3.14 -11.07 11.86
C ALA A 197 3.08 -10.27 13.17
N GLY A 198 1.96 -9.56 13.44
CA GLY A 198 1.67 -8.87 14.71
C GLY A 198 2.02 -7.37 14.71
N PHE A 199 2.31 -6.78 13.56
CA PHE A 199 2.57 -5.33 13.45
C PHE A 199 1.25 -4.53 13.37
N GLU A 200 1.25 -3.30 13.84
CA GLU A 200 0.29 -2.30 13.43
C GLU A 200 0.64 -1.85 12.01
N VAL A 201 -0.36 -1.75 11.11
CA VAL A 201 -0.08 -1.50 9.70
C VAL A 201 -0.94 -0.38 9.13
N TYR A 202 -0.27 0.53 8.46
CA TYR A 202 -0.84 1.60 7.65
C TYR A 202 -0.44 1.39 6.19
N VAL A 203 -1.38 1.59 5.25
CA VAL A 203 -1.08 1.75 3.83
C VAL A 203 -1.34 3.20 3.47
N VAL A 204 -0.31 3.86 2.90
CA VAL A 204 -0.36 5.26 2.49
C VAL A 204 -0.88 5.30 1.05
N GLU A 205 -2.17 5.56 0.89
CA GLU A 205 -2.89 5.37 -0.37
C GLU A 205 -2.33 6.20 -1.52
N ASP A 206 -2.13 7.51 -1.31
CA ASP A 206 -1.61 8.40 -2.34
C ASP A 206 -0.13 8.17 -2.69
N ALA A 207 0.57 7.36 -1.88
CA ALA A 207 1.91 6.83 -2.16
C ALA A 207 1.87 5.42 -2.80
N CYS A 208 0.73 5.00 -3.33
CA CYS A 208 0.54 3.70 -4.00
C CYS A 208 -0.22 3.89 -5.33
N ARG A 209 -0.02 2.97 -6.27
CA ARG A 209 -0.82 2.84 -7.50
C ARG A 209 -1.13 1.38 -7.77
N ALA A 210 -2.26 1.13 -8.43
CA ALA A 210 -2.79 -0.22 -8.66
C ALA A 210 -2.75 -0.64 -10.13
N ILE A 211 -2.73 -1.93 -10.35
CA ILE A 211 -2.95 -2.56 -11.68
C ILE A 211 -4.46 -2.59 -11.97
N ASP A 212 -5.28 -2.85 -10.94
CA ASP A 212 -6.74 -3.01 -10.99
C ASP A 212 -7.22 -4.04 -12.01
N LEU A 213 -6.64 -5.24 -11.94
CA LEU A 213 -7.03 -6.37 -12.78
C LEU A 213 -8.40 -6.91 -12.33
N ASN A 214 -9.44 -6.69 -13.15
CA ASN A 214 -10.80 -7.17 -12.91
C ASN A 214 -11.37 -6.81 -11.52
N GLY A 215 -11.11 -5.60 -11.04
CA GLY A 215 -11.61 -5.12 -9.73
C GLY A 215 -10.75 -5.56 -8.54
N SER A 216 -9.51 -6.00 -8.79
CA SER A 216 -8.57 -6.41 -7.73
C SER A 216 -8.31 -5.31 -6.70
N LEU A 217 -8.33 -4.04 -7.11
CA LEU A 217 -8.11 -2.92 -6.18
C LEU A 217 -9.20 -2.84 -5.10
N ALA A 218 -10.47 -2.91 -5.50
CA ALA A 218 -11.57 -2.89 -4.54
C ALA A 218 -11.53 -4.09 -3.60
N ALA A 219 -11.23 -5.28 -4.14
CA ALA A 219 -11.06 -6.50 -3.36
C ALA A 219 -9.89 -6.40 -2.37
N ALA A 220 -8.75 -5.85 -2.80
CA ALA A 220 -7.57 -5.66 -1.96
C ALA A 220 -7.87 -4.75 -0.77
N TRP A 221 -8.49 -3.59 -1.00
CA TRP A 221 -8.88 -2.68 0.09
C TRP A 221 -9.84 -3.34 1.08
N LYS A 222 -10.84 -4.09 0.60
CA LYS A 222 -11.75 -4.86 1.45
C LYS A 222 -11.00 -5.87 2.32
N ASN A 223 -10.09 -6.63 1.73
CA ASN A 223 -9.31 -7.66 2.42
C ASN A 223 -8.34 -7.05 3.44
N MET A 224 -7.65 -5.98 3.09
CA MET A 224 -6.78 -5.24 4.00
C MET A 224 -7.55 -4.70 5.21
N ALA A 225 -8.70 -4.07 4.99
CA ALA A 225 -9.56 -3.56 6.07
C ALA A 225 -10.04 -4.69 7.00
N ALA A 226 -10.47 -5.83 6.44
CA ALA A 226 -10.88 -7.01 7.21
C ALA A 226 -9.77 -7.58 8.10
N LYS A 227 -8.50 -7.37 7.73
CA LYS A 227 -7.33 -7.76 8.53
C LYS A 227 -6.83 -6.65 9.47
N GLY A 228 -7.54 -5.51 9.53
CA GLY A 228 -7.20 -4.38 10.41
C GLY A 228 -6.03 -3.53 9.91
N VAL A 229 -5.76 -3.55 8.61
CA VAL A 229 -4.87 -2.58 7.97
C VAL A 229 -5.59 -1.24 7.88
N LYS A 230 -4.91 -0.17 8.25
CA LYS A 230 -5.44 1.20 8.22
C LYS A 230 -5.04 1.89 6.92
N ARG A 231 -6.02 2.46 6.21
CA ARG A 231 -5.82 3.27 5.00
C ARG A 231 -5.66 4.72 5.41
N ILE A 232 -4.57 5.36 5.00
CA ILE A 232 -4.25 6.76 5.29
C ILE A 232 -3.74 7.48 4.04
N GLN A 233 -3.64 8.80 4.14
CA GLN A 233 -3.00 9.65 3.13
C GLN A 233 -1.62 10.10 3.62
N SER A 234 -0.74 10.47 2.71
CA SER A 234 0.58 11.03 3.07
C SER A 234 0.46 12.33 3.89
N ALA A 235 -0.64 13.07 3.71
CA ALA A 235 -0.95 14.27 4.49
C ALA A 235 -1.25 13.98 5.97
N ASP A 236 -1.61 12.74 6.31
CA ASP A 236 -1.85 12.31 7.69
C ASP A 236 -0.54 12.07 8.45
N ILE A 237 0.60 12.00 7.75
CA ILE A 237 1.91 11.81 8.35
C ILE A 237 2.53 13.18 8.63
N GLN A 238 3.03 13.35 9.86
CA GLN A 238 3.82 14.52 10.23
C GLN A 238 5.23 14.37 9.64
N VAL A 239 5.52 15.14 8.62
CA VAL A 239 6.87 15.34 8.09
C VAL A 239 7.51 16.49 8.85
N GLY A 240 8.75 16.37 9.24
CA GLY A 240 9.50 17.36 10.00
C GLY A 240 9.77 18.66 9.24
#